data_a0e243f31af9312f4c4529f95df70532
#
_entry.id   a0e243f31af9312f4c4529f95df70532
#
_cell.length_a   1.000
_cell.length_b   1.000
_cell.length_c   1.000
_cell.angle_alpha   90.00
_cell.angle_beta   90.00
_cell.angle_gamma   90.00
#
_symmetry.space_group_name_H-M   'P 1'
#
loop_
_entity.id
_entity.type
_entity.pdbx_description
1 polymer ?
#
loop_
_entity_poly.entity_id
_entity_poly.type
_entity_poly.pdbx_seq_one_letter_code
_entity_poly.pdbx_strand_id
1 'polypeptide(L)'
;EEDDKHVFVKAYAGENWHDFVNYCLKHNFGGLENLSLTPGNVGTSPIQNIGAYGVELKDVMAYCETINRQTLTKERFYTRDCQFGYRDSIFKSKFKNQYIILSVVFKLTKKNHKLQIDYGSIQNELNSKFITSPSIQDVSEAVIAIRQSKLPNPEEIGNSGSFFKNPIVNSTIYQKLKEEYPDIPSFEAGNGRIKIPAGWLIEQA
;
A
#
# COMPACT_ATOMS: atom_id res chain seq x y z
N GLU A 1 -8.62 16.67 -13.59
CA GLU A 1 -7.91 16.70 -14.88
C GLU A 1 -7.76 15.28 -15.39
N GLU A 2 -7.76 15.09 -16.70
CA GLU A 2 -7.56 13.80 -17.34
C GLU A 2 -6.86 13.95 -18.70
N ASP A 3 -6.21 12.90 -19.12
CA ASP A 3 -5.70 12.71 -20.48
C ASP A 3 -6.31 11.43 -21.08
N ASP A 4 -5.88 11.03 -22.28
CA ASP A 4 -6.39 9.82 -22.94
C ASP A 4 -6.09 8.51 -22.19
N LYS A 5 -5.09 8.51 -21.29
CA LYS A 5 -4.61 7.33 -20.56
C LYS A 5 -4.88 7.40 -19.08
N HIS A 6 -4.91 8.60 -18.50
CA HIS A 6 -4.96 8.81 -17.07
C HIS A 6 -6.10 9.74 -16.66
N VAL A 7 -6.54 9.56 -15.43
CA VAL A 7 -7.44 10.45 -14.70
C VAL A 7 -6.77 10.86 -13.38
N PHE A 8 -6.99 12.12 -12.98
CA PHE A 8 -6.58 12.60 -11.67
C PHE A 8 -7.80 12.65 -10.76
N VAL A 9 -7.82 11.75 -9.78
CA VAL A 9 -8.93 11.64 -8.82
C VAL A 9 -8.50 12.26 -7.50
N LYS A 10 -9.24 13.26 -7.04
CA LYS A 10 -9.03 13.89 -5.73
C LYS A 10 -9.98 13.26 -4.72
N ALA A 11 -9.43 12.78 -3.62
CA ALA A 11 -10.20 12.31 -2.47
C ALA A 11 -9.82 13.10 -1.21
N TYR A 12 -10.83 13.44 -0.39
CA TYR A 12 -10.60 14.13 0.87
C TYR A 12 -10.05 13.19 1.95
N ALA A 13 -9.32 13.77 2.90
CA ALA A 13 -8.61 13.00 3.92
C ALA A 13 -9.50 12.10 4.78
N GLY A 14 -10.75 12.49 4.99
CA GLY A 14 -11.72 11.75 5.81
C GLY A 14 -12.38 10.57 5.11
N GLU A 15 -12.25 10.44 3.78
CA GLU A 15 -12.83 9.33 3.03
C GLU A 15 -12.25 8.00 3.49
N ASN A 16 -13.10 6.97 3.64
CA ASN A 16 -12.63 5.62 3.90
C ASN A 16 -11.81 5.12 2.72
N TRP A 17 -10.66 4.53 3.01
CA TRP A 17 -9.74 4.07 1.98
C TRP A 17 -10.35 3.01 1.05
N HIS A 18 -11.02 2.01 1.62
CA HIS A 18 -11.57 0.92 0.81
C HIS A 18 -12.76 1.38 -0.04
N ASP A 19 -13.61 2.25 0.50
CA ASP A 19 -14.71 2.84 -0.27
C ASP A 19 -14.19 3.68 -1.43
N PHE A 20 -13.11 4.42 -1.22
CA PHE A 20 -12.43 5.16 -2.29
C PHE A 20 -11.86 4.22 -3.37
N VAL A 21 -11.22 3.12 -2.98
CA VAL A 21 -10.73 2.09 -3.93
C VAL A 21 -11.91 1.53 -4.73
N ASN A 22 -13.00 1.15 -4.07
CA ASN A 22 -14.21 0.63 -4.74
C ASN A 22 -14.81 1.64 -5.71
N TYR A 23 -14.84 2.93 -5.34
CA TYR A 23 -15.26 4.00 -6.25
C TYR A 23 -14.39 4.01 -7.52
N CYS A 24 -13.07 3.95 -7.38
CA CYS A 24 -12.15 3.95 -8.52
C CYS A 24 -12.35 2.72 -9.42
N LEU A 25 -12.47 1.54 -8.84
CA LEU A 25 -12.71 0.29 -9.56
C LEU A 25 -14.02 0.31 -10.34
N LYS A 26 -15.10 0.85 -9.73
CA LYS A 26 -16.41 1.00 -10.39
C LYS A 26 -16.35 1.89 -11.64
N HIS A 27 -15.44 2.87 -11.65
CA HIS A 27 -15.23 3.77 -12.79
C HIS A 27 -14.12 3.27 -13.74
N ASN A 28 -13.63 2.05 -13.54
CA ASN A 28 -12.52 1.46 -14.30
C ASN A 28 -11.22 2.29 -14.21
N PHE A 29 -10.92 2.85 -13.04
CA PHE A 29 -9.67 3.56 -12.74
C PHE A 29 -8.70 2.63 -12.02
N GLY A 30 -7.65 2.18 -12.73
CA GLY A 30 -6.68 1.19 -12.23
C GLY A 30 -5.47 1.81 -11.56
N GLY A 31 -4.86 1.03 -10.67
CA GLY A 31 -3.64 1.36 -9.91
C GLY A 31 -3.80 1.22 -8.39
N LEU A 32 -5.03 1.03 -7.90
CA LEU A 32 -5.34 0.88 -6.47
C LEU A 32 -5.82 -0.52 -6.09
N GLU A 33 -6.05 -1.40 -7.03
CA GLU A 33 -6.63 -2.73 -6.85
C GLU A 33 -5.89 -3.58 -5.82
N ASN A 34 -4.56 -3.54 -5.82
CA ASN A 34 -3.72 -4.24 -4.85
C ASN A 34 -3.80 -3.69 -3.42
N LEU A 35 -4.31 -2.47 -3.26
CA LEU A 35 -4.48 -1.80 -1.97
C LEU A 35 -5.90 -1.94 -1.41
N SER A 36 -6.71 -2.81 -2.01
CA SER A 36 -8.07 -3.13 -1.56
C SER A 36 -8.08 -3.63 -0.12
N LEU A 37 -9.16 -3.32 0.61
CA LEU A 37 -9.40 -3.71 2.00
C LEU A 37 -8.26 -3.27 2.97
N THR A 38 -7.45 -2.29 2.59
CA THR A 38 -6.49 -1.68 3.52
C THR A 38 -7.26 -0.78 4.50
N PRO A 39 -7.10 -0.96 5.82
CA PRO A 39 -7.82 -0.15 6.79
C PRO A 39 -7.31 1.28 6.85
N GLY A 40 -8.17 2.21 7.24
CA GLY A 40 -7.85 3.62 7.45
C GLY A 40 -8.52 4.54 6.44
N ASN A 41 -8.13 5.81 6.50
CA ASN A 41 -8.68 6.87 5.65
C ASN A 41 -7.64 7.36 4.64
N VAL A 42 -8.12 7.97 3.56
CA VAL A 42 -7.27 8.51 2.48
C VAL A 42 -6.17 9.42 3.00
N GLY A 43 -6.46 10.31 3.96
CA GLY A 43 -5.47 11.24 4.51
C GLY A 43 -4.34 10.59 5.30
N THR A 44 -4.51 9.35 5.76
CA THR A 44 -3.43 8.61 6.45
C THR A 44 -2.47 7.93 5.48
N SER A 45 -2.87 7.77 4.23
CA SER A 45 -2.10 7.03 3.23
C SER A 45 -0.71 7.61 2.95
N PRO A 46 -0.49 8.96 2.84
CA PRO A 46 0.84 9.52 2.61
C PRO A 46 1.74 9.51 3.85
N ILE A 47 1.18 9.37 5.05
CA ILE A 47 1.98 9.40 6.28
C ILE A 47 3.03 8.29 6.28
N GLN A 48 2.66 7.11 5.86
CA GLN A 48 3.53 5.94 5.88
C GLN A 48 3.66 5.24 4.52
N ASN A 49 3.35 5.95 3.42
CA ASN A 49 3.43 5.34 2.10
C ASN A 49 2.76 3.96 2.12
N ILE A 50 1.44 3.92 2.35
CA ILE A 50 0.74 2.63 2.47
C ILE A 50 1.08 1.74 1.28
N GLY A 51 1.17 0.45 1.51
CA GLY A 51 1.52 -0.48 0.45
C GLY A 51 1.16 -1.92 0.81
N ALA A 52 0.72 -2.65 -0.17
CA ALA A 52 0.40 -4.06 -0.08
C ALA A 52 0.55 -4.71 -1.46
N TYR A 53 0.84 -6.00 -1.49
CA TYR A 53 0.83 -6.82 -2.71
C TYR A 53 1.60 -6.20 -3.89
N GLY A 54 2.78 -5.66 -3.63
CA GLY A 54 3.68 -5.13 -4.66
C GLY A 54 3.42 -3.69 -5.10
N VAL A 55 2.36 -3.03 -4.59
CA VAL A 55 2.01 -1.63 -4.89
C VAL A 55 2.17 -0.76 -3.65
N GLU A 56 2.70 0.44 -3.81
CA GLU A 56 2.78 1.46 -2.77
C GLU A 56 2.08 2.75 -3.22
N LEU A 57 1.65 3.58 -2.27
CA LEU A 57 1.00 4.85 -2.57
C LEU A 57 1.82 5.74 -3.52
N LYS A 58 3.14 5.77 -3.34
CA LYS A 58 4.06 6.57 -4.19
C LYS A 58 3.92 6.27 -5.69
N ASP A 59 3.45 5.07 -6.05
CA ASP A 59 3.34 4.61 -7.44
C ASP A 59 2.15 5.27 -8.16
N VAL A 60 1.16 5.75 -7.39
CA VAL A 60 -0.11 6.28 -7.90
C VAL A 60 -0.47 7.67 -7.39
N MET A 61 0.20 8.18 -6.35
CA MET A 61 -0.04 9.52 -5.84
C MET A 61 0.57 10.58 -6.77
N ALA A 62 -0.20 11.58 -7.16
CA ALA A 62 0.33 12.76 -7.84
C ALA A 62 0.83 13.80 -6.83
N TYR A 63 -0.02 14.16 -5.87
CA TYR A 63 0.30 15.10 -4.79
C TYR A 63 -0.73 14.98 -3.66
N CYS A 64 -0.41 15.55 -2.50
CA CYS A 64 -1.39 15.83 -1.45
C CYS A 64 -1.45 17.32 -1.12
N GLU A 65 -2.62 17.78 -0.70
CA GLU A 65 -2.85 19.12 -0.19
C GLU A 65 -2.90 19.07 1.33
N THR A 66 -2.20 19.99 1.96
CA THR A 66 -2.01 20.02 3.41
C THR A 66 -2.26 21.41 3.96
N ILE A 67 -2.42 21.51 5.27
CA ILE A 67 -2.36 22.75 6.01
C ILE A 67 -1.23 22.67 7.05
N ASN A 68 -0.37 23.66 7.07
CA ASN A 68 0.65 23.79 8.10
C ASN A 68 -0.03 24.20 9.43
N ARG A 69 0.24 23.45 10.50
CA ARG A 69 -0.44 23.63 11.79
C ARG A 69 -0.03 24.92 12.52
N GLN A 70 1.11 25.48 12.21
CA GLN A 70 1.62 26.72 12.85
C GLN A 70 1.20 27.96 12.07
N THR A 71 1.42 27.95 10.75
CA THR A 71 1.18 29.12 9.89
C THR A 71 -0.24 29.16 9.34
N LEU A 72 -0.99 28.05 9.44
CA LEU A 72 -2.32 27.84 8.84
C LEU A 72 -2.34 28.03 7.32
N THR A 73 -1.19 28.01 6.67
CA THR A 73 -1.07 28.10 5.22
C THR A 73 -1.33 26.75 4.56
N LYS A 74 -1.99 26.78 3.40
CA LYS A 74 -2.15 25.59 2.57
C LYS A 74 -0.90 25.38 1.73
N GLU A 75 -0.42 24.14 1.72
CA GLU A 75 0.75 23.74 0.96
C GLU A 75 0.45 22.45 0.18
N ARG A 76 1.15 22.25 -0.93
CA ARG A 76 1.05 21.06 -1.77
C ARG A 76 2.38 20.32 -1.77
N PHE A 77 2.34 19.02 -1.53
CA PHE A 77 3.48 18.13 -1.63
C PHE A 77 3.27 17.14 -2.76
N TYR A 78 4.09 17.22 -3.79
CA TYR A 78 4.13 16.22 -4.85
C TYR A 78 4.82 14.94 -4.34
N THR A 79 4.59 13.83 -5.03
CA THR A 79 5.18 12.53 -4.65
C THR A 79 6.68 12.61 -4.40
N ARG A 80 7.43 13.33 -5.24
CA ARG A 80 8.87 13.55 -5.09
C ARG A 80 9.26 14.31 -3.81
N ASP A 81 8.39 15.18 -3.33
CA ASP A 81 8.63 16.02 -2.14
C ASP A 81 8.41 15.22 -0.85
N CYS A 82 7.60 14.16 -0.91
CA CYS A 82 7.23 13.33 0.23
C CYS A 82 8.35 12.40 0.72
N GLN A 83 9.45 12.23 -0.03
CA GLN A 83 10.59 11.37 0.32
C GLN A 83 10.15 9.97 0.79
N PHE A 84 9.24 9.37 0.06
CA PHE A 84 8.66 8.08 0.41
C PHE A 84 9.70 6.97 0.53
N GLY A 85 9.66 6.27 1.63
CA GLY A 85 10.39 5.05 1.89
C GLY A 85 9.46 3.91 2.29
N TYR A 86 10.04 2.76 2.65
CA TYR A 86 9.25 1.63 3.14
C TYR A 86 8.55 1.98 4.46
N ARG A 87 7.23 2.13 4.41
CA ARG A 87 6.38 2.58 5.52
C ARG A 87 6.88 3.89 6.14
N ASP A 88 7.36 4.81 5.30
CA ASP A 88 7.92 6.09 5.73
C ASP A 88 7.66 7.22 4.74
N SER A 89 7.67 8.47 5.26
CA SER A 89 7.58 9.71 4.52
C SER A 89 8.12 10.87 5.35
N ILE A 90 8.23 12.06 4.73
CA ILE A 90 8.55 13.30 5.47
C ILE A 90 7.55 13.60 6.59
N PHE A 91 6.29 13.22 6.42
CA PHE A 91 5.24 13.43 7.43
C PHE A 91 5.41 12.57 8.67
N LYS A 92 6.14 11.46 8.57
CA LYS A 92 6.46 10.57 9.68
C LYS A 92 7.81 10.90 10.34
N SER A 93 8.68 11.63 9.63
CA SER A 93 10.04 11.98 10.01
C SER A 93 10.21 13.50 10.15
N LYS A 94 10.74 14.17 9.12
CA LYS A 94 11.14 15.60 9.13
C LYS A 94 9.99 16.54 9.50
N PHE A 95 8.79 16.29 9.01
CA PHE A 95 7.61 17.14 9.23
C PHE A 95 6.57 16.47 10.16
N LYS A 96 7.04 15.59 11.02
CA LYS A 96 6.17 14.94 12.00
C LYS A 96 5.38 15.97 12.81
N ASN A 97 4.06 15.82 12.83
CA ASN A 97 3.11 16.69 13.53
C ASN A 97 3.03 18.15 13.05
N GLN A 98 3.66 18.49 11.92
CA GLN A 98 3.65 19.87 11.42
C GLN A 98 2.51 20.14 10.42
N TYR A 99 2.00 19.10 9.76
CA TYR A 99 0.98 19.23 8.73
C TYR A 99 -0.24 18.37 9.01
N ILE A 100 -1.41 18.85 8.55
CA ILE A 100 -2.65 18.09 8.45
C ILE A 100 -2.89 17.89 6.95
N ILE A 101 -3.06 16.63 6.52
CA ILE A 101 -3.41 16.31 5.13
C ILE A 101 -4.91 16.55 4.96
N LEU A 102 -5.27 17.34 3.95
CA LEU A 102 -6.65 17.70 3.63
C LEU A 102 -7.23 16.83 2.52
N SER A 103 -6.40 16.52 1.52
CA SER A 103 -6.78 15.68 0.39
C SER A 103 -5.55 15.05 -0.27
N VAL A 104 -5.80 13.98 -0.99
CA VAL A 104 -4.79 13.30 -1.82
C VAL A 104 -5.31 13.22 -3.25
N VAL A 105 -4.45 13.48 -4.22
CA VAL A 105 -4.75 13.37 -5.64
C VAL A 105 -3.98 12.21 -6.22
N PHE A 106 -4.70 11.30 -6.85
CA PHE A 106 -4.19 10.08 -7.44
C PHE A 106 -4.17 10.21 -8.96
N LYS A 107 -3.10 9.74 -9.59
CA LYS A 107 -2.99 9.58 -11.03
C LYS A 107 -3.23 8.12 -11.37
N LEU A 108 -4.42 7.82 -11.88
CA LEU A 108 -4.88 6.46 -12.16
C LEU A 108 -5.02 6.23 -13.66
N THR A 109 -4.93 4.97 -14.08
CA THR A 109 -5.10 4.59 -15.49
C THR A 109 -6.57 4.42 -15.84
N LYS A 110 -6.98 4.83 -17.05
CA LYS A 110 -8.35 4.68 -17.60
C LYS A 110 -8.51 3.42 -18.47
N LYS A 111 -7.40 2.94 -19.01
CA LYS A 111 -7.33 1.78 -19.92
C LYS A 111 -5.92 1.21 -19.96
N ASN A 112 -5.78 0.00 -20.48
CA ASN A 112 -4.48 -0.70 -20.59
C ASN A 112 -3.76 -0.78 -19.24
N HIS A 113 -4.50 -1.19 -18.21
CA HIS A 113 -4.00 -1.30 -16.85
C HIS A 113 -2.82 -2.27 -16.77
N LYS A 114 -1.75 -1.86 -16.10
CA LYS A 114 -0.60 -2.73 -15.78
C LYS A 114 -0.87 -3.37 -14.42
N LEU A 115 -1.36 -4.60 -14.44
CA LEU A 115 -1.71 -5.33 -13.23
C LEU A 115 -0.44 -5.87 -12.54
N GLN A 116 -0.36 -5.72 -11.23
CA GLN A 116 0.69 -6.31 -10.38
C GLN A 116 0.13 -7.59 -9.75
N ILE A 117 0.30 -8.72 -10.43
CA ILE A 117 -0.24 -10.02 -10.01
C ILE A 117 0.82 -11.02 -9.55
N ASP A 118 2.11 -10.71 -9.73
CA ASP A 118 3.22 -11.61 -9.40
C ASP A 118 3.53 -11.65 -7.89
N TYR A 119 2.89 -10.80 -7.09
CA TYR A 119 3.14 -10.73 -5.66
C TYR A 119 2.28 -11.71 -4.87
N GLY A 120 2.95 -12.55 -4.09
CA GLY A 120 2.29 -13.44 -3.12
C GLY A 120 1.33 -14.43 -3.78
N SER A 121 0.15 -14.56 -3.20
CA SER A 121 -0.87 -15.54 -3.59
C SER A 121 -1.91 -15.02 -4.59
N ILE A 122 -1.74 -13.81 -5.15
CA ILE A 122 -2.73 -13.25 -6.10
C ILE A 122 -2.90 -14.18 -7.31
N GLN A 123 -1.79 -14.59 -7.92
CA GLN A 123 -1.84 -15.49 -9.08
C GLN A 123 -2.51 -16.82 -8.74
N ASN A 124 -2.26 -17.36 -7.56
CA ASN A 124 -2.89 -18.61 -7.11
C ASN A 124 -4.40 -18.43 -6.92
N GLU A 125 -4.83 -17.31 -6.35
CA GLU A 125 -6.25 -17.00 -6.16
C GLU A 125 -6.97 -16.82 -7.51
N LEU A 126 -6.35 -16.12 -8.46
CA LEU A 126 -6.87 -15.97 -9.82
C LEU A 126 -6.96 -17.32 -10.55
N ASN A 127 -5.94 -18.15 -10.45
CA ASN A 127 -5.90 -19.49 -11.04
C ASN A 127 -6.98 -20.41 -10.45
N SER A 128 -7.23 -20.33 -9.14
CA SER A 128 -8.28 -21.11 -8.48
C SER A 128 -9.68 -20.81 -9.00
N LYS A 129 -9.87 -19.57 -9.49
CA LYS A 129 -11.11 -19.08 -10.12
C LYS A 129 -11.12 -19.22 -11.64
N PHE A 130 -10.11 -19.87 -12.23
CA PHE A 130 -9.95 -20.04 -13.69
C PHE A 130 -9.88 -18.71 -14.47
N ILE A 131 -9.38 -17.63 -13.83
CA ILE A 131 -9.25 -16.30 -14.45
C ILE A 131 -7.87 -16.21 -15.11
N THR A 132 -7.85 -16.25 -16.45
CA THR A 132 -6.61 -16.21 -17.26
C THR A 132 -6.26 -14.83 -17.78
N SER A 133 -7.23 -13.92 -17.84
CA SER A 133 -7.06 -12.53 -18.28
C SER A 133 -7.75 -11.59 -17.28
N PRO A 134 -7.11 -11.36 -16.12
CA PRO A 134 -7.75 -10.62 -15.04
C PRO A 134 -7.96 -9.14 -15.37
N SER A 135 -9.07 -8.60 -14.89
CA SER A 135 -9.35 -7.17 -14.79
C SER A 135 -8.82 -6.59 -13.48
N ILE A 136 -8.87 -5.26 -13.31
CA ILE A 136 -8.56 -4.61 -12.03
C ILE A 136 -9.54 -5.05 -10.93
N GLN A 137 -10.78 -5.38 -11.29
CA GLN A 137 -11.79 -5.87 -10.36
C GLN A 137 -11.43 -7.28 -9.88
N ASP A 138 -11.01 -8.18 -10.77
CA ASP A 138 -10.57 -9.53 -10.41
C ASP A 138 -9.35 -9.51 -9.47
N VAL A 139 -8.40 -8.62 -9.72
CA VAL A 139 -7.23 -8.45 -8.83
C VAL A 139 -7.66 -7.95 -7.46
N SER A 140 -8.57 -6.98 -7.40
CA SER A 140 -9.12 -6.47 -6.13
C SER A 140 -9.83 -7.57 -5.35
N GLU A 141 -10.68 -8.36 -6.00
CA GLU A 141 -11.39 -9.48 -5.37
C GLU A 141 -10.43 -10.56 -4.85
N ALA A 142 -9.38 -10.88 -5.61
CA ALA A 142 -8.33 -11.80 -5.17
C ALA A 142 -7.61 -11.27 -3.93
N VAL A 143 -7.24 -9.99 -3.91
CA VAL A 143 -6.62 -9.34 -2.75
C VAL A 143 -7.54 -9.37 -1.53
N ILE A 144 -8.83 -9.06 -1.69
CA ILE A 144 -9.82 -9.10 -0.62
C ILE A 144 -9.92 -10.52 -0.04
N ALA A 145 -10.07 -11.54 -0.89
CA ALA A 145 -10.16 -12.95 -0.48
C ALA A 145 -8.91 -13.38 0.32
N ILE A 146 -7.71 -13.05 -0.17
CA ILE A 146 -6.45 -13.35 0.51
C ILE A 146 -6.38 -12.66 1.88
N ARG A 147 -6.82 -11.41 1.98
CA ARG A 147 -6.79 -10.66 3.25
C ARG A 147 -7.77 -11.24 4.25
N GLN A 148 -8.99 -11.54 3.82
CA GLN A 148 -10.03 -12.14 4.67
C GLN A 148 -9.66 -13.54 5.15
N SER A 149 -8.89 -14.32 4.38
CA SER A 149 -8.42 -15.63 4.84
C SER A 149 -7.30 -15.56 5.89
N LYS A 150 -6.61 -14.40 6.01
CA LYS A 150 -5.43 -14.25 6.89
C LYS A 150 -5.64 -13.33 8.07
N LEU A 151 -6.61 -12.42 7.98
CA LEU A 151 -6.84 -11.39 8.98
C LEU A 151 -8.23 -11.55 9.60
N PRO A 152 -8.36 -11.40 10.93
CA PRO A 152 -9.67 -11.42 11.55
C PRO A 152 -10.52 -10.24 11.06
N ASN A 153 -11.82 -10.45 10.97
CA ASN A 153 -12.75 -9.38 10.67
C ASN A 153 -12.74 -8.34 11.81
N PRO A 154 -12.43 -7.06 11.55
CA PRO A 154 -12.38 -6.03 12.59
C PRO A 154 -13.74 -5.76 13.28
N GLU A 155 -14.86 -6.11 12.65
CA GLU A 155 -16.20 -6.00 13.22
C GLU A 155 -16.46 -7.08 14.27
N GLU A 156 -15.79 -8.23 14.18
CA GLU A 156 -15.92 -9.34 15.10
C GLU A 156 -14.81 -9.32 16.17
N ILE A 157 -13.57 -9.08 15.74
CA ILE A 157 -12.40 -9.03 16.62
C ILE A 157 -11.63 -7.76 16.34
N GLY A 158 -11.69 -6.79 17.27
CA GLY A 158 -10.93 -5.56 17.17
C GLY A 158 -9.43 -5.84 17.04
N ASN A 159 -8.79 -5.22 16.03
CA ASN A 159 -7.35 -5.33 15.83
C ASN A 159 -6.76 -3.99 15.39
N SER A 160 -5.48 -3.79 15.67
CA SER A 160 -4.73 -2.57 15.33
C SER A 160 -3.89 -2.72 14.05
N GLY A 161 -4.04 -3.82 13.34
CA GLY A 161 -3.18 -4.18 12.21
C GLY A 161 -1.77 -4.57 12.64
N SER A 162 -0.81 -4.52 11.72
CA SER A 162 0.57 -4.91 12.01
C SER A 162 1.27 -3.87 12.88
N PHE A 163 1.68 -4.27 14.08
CA PHE A 163 2.42 -3.41 15.02
C PHE A 163 3.88 -3.22 14.59
N PHE A 164 4.54 -4.29 14.12
CA PHE A 164 5.92 -4.23 13.67
C PHE A 164 6.04 -4.04 12.16
N LYS A 165 7.04 -3.26 11.75
CA LYS A 165 7.53 -3.29 10.36
C LYS A 165 8.29 -4.59 10.12
N ASN A 166 8.24 -5.10 8.91
CA ASN A 166 9.16 -6.15 8.50
C ASN A 166 10.60 -5.63 8.57
N PRO A 167 11.51 -6.25 9.33
CA PRO A 167 12.90 -5.81 9.41
C PRO A 167 13.61 -5.99 8.06
N ILE A 168 14.49 -5.04 7.76
CA ILE A 168 15.38 -5.09 6.60
C ILE A 168 16.79 -5.27 7.12
N VAL A 169 17.39 -6.41 6.79
CA VAL A 169 18.73 -6.81 7.26
C VAL A 169 19.71 -6.89 6.08
N ASN A 170 21.00 -6.92 6.36
CA ASN A 170 22.02 -7.21 5.36
C ASN A 170 22.10 -8.73 5.06
N SER A 171 22.76 -9.08 3.97
CA SER A 171 22.90 -10.47 3.54
C SER A 171 23.62 -11.34 4.57
N THR A 172 24.59 -10.79 5.30
CA THR A 172 25.35 -11.54 6.33
C THR A 172 24.45 -11.96 7.49
N ILE A 173 23.60 -11.07 7.99
CA ILE A 173 22.63 -11.37 9.04
C ILE A 173 21.62 -12.39 8.54
N TYR A 174 21.13 -12.20 7.30
CA TYR A 174 20.16 -13.13 6.70
C TYR A 174 20.73 -14.54 6.56
N GLN A 175 21.98 -14.69 6.11
CA GLN A 175 22.60 -16.01 5.97
C GLN A 175 22.70 -16.75 7.31
N LYS A 176 23.09 -16.06 8.37
CA LYS A 176 23.10 -16.65 9.73
C LYS A 176 21.71 -17.12 10.17
N LEU A 177 20.69 -16.29 9.92
CA LEU A 177 19.32 -16.68 10.24
C LEU A 177 18.84 -17.86 9.40
N LYS A 178 19.25 -17.96 8.13
CA LYS A 178 18.90 -19.05 7.25
C LYS A 178 19.58 -20.37 7.61
N GLU A 179 20.76 -20.33 8.22
CA GLU A 179 21.41 -21.52 8.78
C GLU A 179 20.61 -22.09 9.96
N GLU A 180 20.06 -21.23 10.81
CA GLU A 180 19.23 -21.62 11.96
C GLU A 180 17.79 -21.97 11.57
N TYR A 181 17.24 -21.20 10.59
CA TYR A 181 15.87 -21.34 10.08
C TYR A 181 15.88 -21.49 8.56
N PRO A 182 16.07 -22.71 8.03
CA PRO A 182 16.19 -22.95 6.57
C PRO A 182 15.00 -22.47 5.75
N ASP A 183 13.79 -22.48 6.33
CA ASP A 183 12.53 -22.10 5.68
C ASP A 183 12.16 -20.63 5.89
N ILE A 184 13.08 -19.79 6.42
CA ILE A 184 12.82 -18.36 6.65
C ILE A 184 12.37 -17.65 5.38
N PRO A 185 11.14 -17.09 5.32
CA PRO A 185 10.68 -16.37 4.15
C PRO A 185 11.42 -15.04 4.02
N SER A 186 11.72 -14.65 2.79
CA SER A 186 12.47 -13.43 2.54
C SER A 186 12.08 -12.77 1.24
N PHE A 187 12.28 -11.44 1.16
CA PHE A 187 12.03 -10.63 0.01
C PHE A 187 13.20 -9.67 -0.23
N GLU A 188 13.57 -9.46 -1.46
CA GLU A 188 14.58 -8.45 -1.80
C GLU A 188 14.08 -7.04 -1.42
N ALA A 189 14.96 -6.25 -0.79
CA ALA A 189 14.68 -4.88 -0.37
C ALA A 189 15.61 -3.84 -1.04
N GLY A 190 16.27 -4.23 -2.12
CA GLY A 190 17.25 -3.42 -2.85
C GLY A 190 18.60 -3.30 -2.15
N ASN A 191 19.64 -2.92 -2.89
CA ASN A 191 21.01 -2.70 -2.39
C ASN A 191 21.58 -3.88 -1.57
N GLY A 192 21.28 -5.13 -1.95
CA GLY A 192 21.73 -6.32 -1.24
C GLY A 192 21.11 -6.51 0.16
N ARG A 193 20.02 -5.81 0.46
CA ARG A 193 19.27 -5.95 1.71
C ARG A 193 18.10 -6.91 1.53
N ILE A 194 17.74 -7.58 2.61
CA ILE A 194 16.69 -8.59 2.64
C ILE A 194 15.67 -8.21 3.70
N LYS A 195 14.39 -8.22 3.30
CA LYS A 195 13.26 -7.98 4.18
C LYS A 195 12.69 -9.31 4.64
N ILE A 196 12.53 -9.46 5.97
CA ILE A 196 12.00 -10.65 6.62
C ILE A 196 10.61 -10.33 7.18
N PRO A 197 9.57 -11.16 6.96
CA PRO A 197 8.25 -10.94 7.54
C PRO A 197 8.28 -10.94 9.06
N ALA A 198 7.84 -9.85 9.68
CA ALA A 198 7.75 -9.74 11.13
C ALA A 198 6.77 -10.75 11.74
N GLY A 199 5.65 -11.03 11.03
CA GLY A 199 4.68 -12.03 11.46
C GLY A 199 5.32 -13.41 11.62
N TRP A 200 6.08 -13.85 10.64
CA TRP A 200 6.80 -15.12 10.72
C TRP A 200 7.81 -15.15 11.88
N LEU A 201 8.55 -14.06 12.10
CA LEU A 201 9.48 -13.98 13.24
C LEU A 201 8.78 -14.09 14.59
N ILE A 202 7.58 -13.51 14.71
CA ILE A 202 6.77 -13.61 15.93
C ILE A 202 6.24 -15.04 16.14
N GLU A 203 5.87 -15.72 15.05
CA GLU A 203 5.42 -17.11 15.11
C GLU A 203 6.54 -18.10 15.50
N GLN A 204 7.80 -17.73 15.29
CA GLN A 204 8.96 -18.56 15.68
C GLN A 204 9.48 -18.26 17.09
N ALA A 205 9.07 -17.13 17.71
CA ALA A 205 9.51 -16.72 19.05
C ALA A 205 8.63 -17.28 20.17
#